data_c419291b78459ee968b22f90beb7c892
#
_entry.id   c419291b78459ee968b22f90beb7c892
#
_cell.length_a   1.000
_cell.length_b   1.000
_cell.length_c   1.000
_cell.angle_alpha   90.00
_cell.angle_beta   90.00
_cell.angle_gamma   90.00
#
_symmetry.space_group_name_H-M   'P 1'
#
loop_
_entity.id
_entity.type
_entity.pdbx_description
1 polymer ?
#
loop_
_entity_poly.entity_id
_entity_poly.type
_entity_poly.pdbx_seq_one_letter_code
_entity_poly.pdbx_strand_id
1 'polypeptide(L)'
;METRDAIANGADEVDMVINVGALKSGDYDLCARDIKAVVEAASGQALVKVIIETCLLSDDAKRKACLLAKNAGADFVKTSTGFGKGGATVEDVTLMRQVVGAAMGVKAAGGIRDRATAEKMIAAGANRLGTSAGVAIVTGSSGAACVNCGFCQQSCPVGNVQVVKSY
;
A
#
# COMPACT_ATOMS: atom_id res chain seq x y z
N MET A 1 -18.62 7.25 4.60
CA MET A 1 -19.74 6.34 4.30
C MET A 1 -19.21 5.01 3.82
N GLU A 2 -18.48 4.93 2.71
CA GLU A 2 -17.88 3.71 2.14
C GLU A 2 -16.99 2.93 3.11
N THR A 3 -16.12 3.60 3.87
CA THR A 3 -15.24 2.94 4.86
C THR A 3 -16.04 2.17 5.91
N ARG A 4 -17.10 2.77 6.47
CA ARG A 4 -17.95 2.13 7.48
C ARG A 4 -18.74 0.97 6.90
N ASP A 5 -19.18 1.12 5.66
CA ASP A 5 -19.90 0.07 4.93
C ASP A 5 -18.99 -1.12 4.65
N ALA A 6 -17.75 -0.87 4.17
CA ALA A 6 -16.76 -1.93 3.97
C ALA A 6 -16.47 -2.71 5.26
N ILE A 7 -16.31 -2.02 6.39
CA ILE A 7 -16.06 -2.64 7.70
C ILE A 7 -17.29 -3.44 8.15
N ALA A 8 -18.48 -2.90 8.01
CA ALA A 8 -19.72 -3.62 8.35
C ALA A 8 -19.91 -4.90 7.52
N ASN A 9 -19.34 -4.93 6.32
CA ASN A 9 -19.30 -6.10 5.43
C ASN A 9 -18.06 -7.01 5.65
N GLY A 10 -17.29 -6.78 6.73
CA GLY A 10 -16.22 -7.67 7.17
C GLY A 10 -14.82 -7.29 6.65
N ALA A 11 -14.59 -6.04 6.26
CA ALA A 11 -13.24 -5.60 5.90
C ALA A 11 -12.40 -5.36 7.17
N ASP A 12 -11.26 -6.05 7.30
CA ASP A 12 -10.26 -5.83 8.34
C ASP A 12 -9.25 -4.73 7.96
N GLU A 13 -9.20 -4.36 6.69
CA GLU A 13 -8.30 -3.36 6.14
C GLU A 13 -8.97 -2.58 4.99
N VAL A 14 -8.74 -1.28 4.96
CA VAL A 14 -9.24 -0.41 3.89
C VAL A 14 -8.10 0.35 3.23
N ASP A 15 -8.13 0.44 1.91
CA ASP A 15 -7.18 1.21 1.12
C ASP A 15 -7.90 2.46 0.58
N MET A 16 -7.29 3.63 0.74
CA MET A 16 -7.74 4.87 0.11
C MET A 16 -6.65 5.44 -0.78
N VAL A 17 -7.03 6.17 -1.82
CA VAL A 17 -6.08 6.93 -2.63
C VAL A 17 -6.05 8.37 -2.13
N ILE A 18 -4.84 8.91 -1.89
CA ILE A 18 -4.68 10.33 -1.55
C ILE A 18 -5.25 11.21 -2.66
N ASN A 19 -5.80 12.37 -2.31
CA ASN A 19 -6.21 13.34 -3.32
C ASN A 19 -4.99 13.92 -4.04
N VAL A 20 -4.60 13.26 -5.14
CA VAL A 20 -3.39 13.63 -5.91
C VAL A 20 -3.50 15.03 -6.47
N GLY A 21 -4.69 15.46 -6.88
CA GLY A 21 -4.93 16.81 -7.38
C GLY A 21 -4.64 17.88 -6.33
N ALA A 22 -5.23 17.74 -5.16
CA ALA A 22 -5.02 18.62 -4.01
C ALA A 22 -3.54 18.62 -3.57
N LEU A 23 -2.91 17.46 -3.50
CA LEU A 23 -1.50 17.32 -3.15
C LEU A 23 -0.59 18.12 -4.11
N LYS A 24 -0.85 17.99 -5.43
CA LYS A 24 -0.05 18.67 -6.47
C LYS A 24 -0.32 20.17 -6.54
N SER A 25 -1.50 20.63 -6.17
CA SER A 25 -1.85 22.05 -6.09
C SER A 25 -1.41 22.69 -4.76
N GLY A 26 -0.87 21.91 -3.82
CA GLY A 26 -0.41 22.39 -2.52
C GLY A 26 -1.49 22.52 -1.46
N ASP A 27 -2.73 22.03 -1.72
CA ASP A 27 -3.81 21.99 -0.73
C ASP A 27 -3.62 20.78 0.21
N TYR A 28 -2.62 20.91 1.07
CA TYR A 28 -2.26 19.89 2.05
C TYR A 28 -3.30 19.72 3.15
N ASP A 29 -4.04 20.77 3.46
CA ASP A 29 -5.09 20.75 4.48
C ASP A 29 -6.27 19.88 4.02
N LEU A 30 -6.62 19.95 2.73
CA LEU A 30 -7.63 19.06 2.16
C LEU A 30 -7.16 17.60 2.22
N CYS A 31 -5.92 17.32 1.80
CA CYS A 31 -5.37 15.97 1.88
C CYS A 31 -5.37 15.43 3.32
N ALA A 32 -4.95 16.23 4.28
CA ALA A 32 -4.90 15.83 5.69
C ALA A 32 -6.29 15.52 6.25
N ARG A 33 -7.27 16.37 5.96
CA ARG A 33 -8.67 16.18 6.40
C ARG A 33 -9.31 14.95 5.78
N ASP A 34 -9.04 14.71 4.50
CA ASP A 34 -9.56 13.54 3.77
C ASP A 34 -9.03 12.23 4.38
N ILE A 35 -7.70 12.13 4.57
CA ILE A 35 -7.09 10.95 5.21
C ILE A 35 -7.64 10.78 6.62
N LYS A 36 -7.68 11.85 7.41
CA LYS A 36 -8.16 11.81 8.79
C LYS A 36 -9.61 11.33 8.87
N ALA A 37 -10.47 11.77 7.96
CA ALA A 37 -11.86 11.34 7.91
C ALA A 37 -12.00 9.82 7.69
N VAL A 38 -11.13 9.22 6.87
CA VAL A 38 -11.11 7.76 6.66
C VAL A 38 -10.58 7.04 7.91
N VAL A 39 -9.51 7.53 8.53
CA VAL A 39 -8.95 6.97 9.76
C VAL A 39 -9.97 7.00 10.90
N GLU A 40 -10.65 8.14 11.09
CA GLU A 40 -11.72 8.28 12.09
C GLU A 40 -12.92 7.37 11.78
N ALA A 41 -13.26 7.20 10.50
CA ALA A 41 -14.34 6.31 10.09
C ALA A 41 -14.01 4.84 10.35
N ALA A 42 -12.74 4.46 10.21
CA ALA A 42 -12.25 3.11 10.54
C ALA A 42 -12.25 2.85 12.04
N SER A 43 -12.04 3.90 12.86
CA SER A 43 -12.18 3.86 14.33
C SER A 43 -11.45 2.68 15.02
N GLY A 44 -10.29 2.28 14.49
CA GLY A 44 -9.50 1.14 15.00
C GLY A 44 -10.09 -0.24 14.71
N GLN A 45 -11.20 -0.33 13.97
CA GLN A 45 -11.81 -1.60 13.58
C GLN A 45 -11.17 -2.19 12.31
N ALA A 46 -10.53 -1.37 11.49
CA ALA A 46 -9.80 -1.78 10.30
C ALA A 46 -8.52 -0.95 10.15
N LEU A 47 -7.47 -1.57 9.59
CA LEU A 47 -6.24 -0.86 9.22
C LEU A 47 -6.50 0.05 8.02
N VAL A 48 -5.96 1.27 8.05
CA VAL A 48 -6.06 2.23 6.96
C VAL A 48 -4.74 2.33 6.20
N LYS A 49 -4.79 2.13 4.89
CA LYS A 49 -3.64 2.28 4.00
C LYS A 49 -3.87 3.43 3.02
N VAL A 50 -2.94 4.36 2.98
CA VAL A 50 -2.98 5.50 2.05
C VAL A 50 -2.13 5.20 0.83
N ILE A 51 -2.77 5.04 -0.33
CA ILE A 51 -2.10 4.91 -1.62
C ILE A 51 -1.69 6.30 -2.08
N ILE A 52 -0.39 6.54 -2.20
CA ILE A 52 0.11 7.86 -2.62
C ILE A 52 0.28 7.98 -4.13
N GLU A 53 0.23 6.88 -4.88
CA GLU A 53 0.40 6.76 -6.33
C GLU A 53 1.71 7.39 -6.80
N THR A 54 2.82 6.79 -6.39
CA THR A 54 4.18 7.33 -6.52
C THR A 54 4.56 7.76 -7.93
N CYS A 55 4.06 7.05 -8.95
CA CYS A 55 4.37 7.35 -10.36
C CYS A 55 3.84 8.72 -10.85
N LEU A 56 2.95 9.36 -10.09
CA LEU A 56 2.39 10.68 -10.41
C LEU A 56 3.07 11.81 -9.66
N LEU A 57 4.02 11.52 -8.76
CA LEU A 57 4.57 12.45 -7.78
C LEU A 57 6.08 12.65 -7.95
N SER A 58 6.54 13.87 -7.71
CA SER A 58 7.95 14.14 -7.44
C SER A 58 8.35 13.60 -6.06
N ASP A 59 9.65 13.46 -5.79
CA ASP A 59 10.14 12.96 -4.50
C ASP A 59 9.70 13.84 -3.33
N ASP A 60 9.67 15.17 -3.51
CA ASP A 60 9.16 16.10 -2.49
C ASP A 60 7.67 15.87 -2.21
N ALA A 61 6.86 15.64 -3.26
CA ALA A 61 5.45 15.35 -3.11
C ALA A 61 5.23 13.98 -2.45
N LYS A 62 6.05 12.95 -2.75
CA LYS A 62 6.03 11.64 -2.07
C LYS A 62 6.32 11.79 -0.58
N ARG A 63 7.36 12.57 -0.22
CA ARG A 63 7.69 12.86 1.19
C ARG A 63 6.53 13.55 1.90
N LYS A 64 5.94 14.57 1.27
CA LYS A 64 4.80 15.28 1.82
C LYS A 64 3.60 14.35 2.03
N ALA A 65 3.25 13.53 1.03
CA ALA A 65 2.16 12.56 1.12
C ALA A 65 2.35 11.57 2.29
N CYS A 66 3.57 11.04 2.44
CA CYS A 66 3.90 10.14 3.55
C CYS A 66 3.76 10.82 4.92
N LEU A 67 4.20 12.07 5.05
CA LEU A 67 4.04 12.84 6.29
C LEU A 67 2.57 13.12 6.61
N LEU A 68 1.78 13.48 5.60
CA LEU A 68 0.34 13.71 5.78
C LEU A 68 -0.37 12.44 6.25
N ALA A 69 -0.08 11.29 5.63
CA ALA A 69 -0.63 10.00 6.03
C ALA A 69 -0.25 9.63 7.47
N LYS A 70 1.03 9.79 7.82
CA LYS A 70 1.55 9.53 9.16
C LYS A 70 0.88 10.41 10.21
N ASN A 71 0.80 11.72 9.96
CA ASN A 71 0.23 12.68 10.90
C ASN A 71 -1.29 12.51 11.07
N ALA A 72 -1.96 12.01 10.03
CA ALA A 72 -3.39 11.70 10.10
C ALA A 72 -3.70 10.39 10.85
N GLY A 73 -2.67 9.59 11.18
CA GLY A 73 -2.82 8.35 11.95
C GLY A 73 -3.14 7.12 11.10
N ALA A 74 -2.81 7.14 9.80
CA ALA A 74 -2.91 5.95 8.95
C ALA A 74 -1.88 4.88 9.37
N ASP A 75 -2.24 3.60 9.17
CA ASP A 75 -1.40 2.46 9.55
C ASP A 75 -0.32 2.16 8.52
N PHE A 76 -0.62 2.40 7.24
CA PHE A 76 0.27 2.16 6.12
C PHE A 76 0.27 3.30 5.10
N VAL A 77 1.42 3.48 4.45
CA VAL A 77 1.50 4.09 3.12
C VAL A 77 1.70 3.01 2.07
N LYS A 78 1.07 3.16 0.90
CA LYS A 78 1.14 2.22 -0.21
C LYS A 78 1.59 2.94 -1.47
N THR A 79 2.46 2.32 -2.27
CA THR A 79 3.06 2.95 -3.45
C THR A 79 2.02 3.26 -4.53
N SER A 80 1.20 2.29 -4.90
CA SER A 80 0.45 2.33 -6.16
C SER A 80 -0.90 1.63 -6.05
N THR A 81 -1.86 2.07 -6.85
CA THR A 81 -3.16 1.40 -7.01
C THR A 81 -3.03 0.06 -7.75
N GLY A 82 -2.08 -0.06 -8.67
CA GLY A 82 -1.95 -1.16 -9.61
C GLY A 82 -2.63 -0.91 -10.97
N PHE A 83 -3.36 0.20 -11.10
CA PHE A 83 -4.05 0.62 -12.35
C PHE A 83 -3.32 1.75 -13.08
N GLY A 84 -2.35 2.38 -12.42
CA GLY A 84 -1.54 3.46 -13.00
C GLY A 84 -0.48 2.96 -13.98
N LYS A 85 0.23 3.91 -14.59
CA LYS A 85 1.31 3.63 -15.55
C LYS A 85 2.58 3.08 -14.90
N GLY A 86 2.73 3.19 -13.56
CA GLY A 86 3.89 2.73 -12.80
C GLY A 86 3.49 1.88 -11.61
N GLY A 87 4.47 1.17 -11.05
CA GLY A 87 4.34 0.34 -9.87
C GLY A 87 5.36 0.71 -8.80
N ALA A 88 5.60 -0.20 -7.85
CA ALA A 88 6.59 -0.01 -6.81
C ALA A 88 8.01 -0.04 -7.39
N THR A 89 8.85 0.89 -6.93
CA THR A 89 10.30 0.89 -7.17
C THR A 89 11.05 0.80 -5.85
N VAL A 90 12.29 0.34 -5.90
CA VAL A 90 13.17 0.26 -4.71
C VAL A 90 13.39 1.66 -4.12
N GLU A 91 13.58 2.64 -4.99
CA GLU A 91 13.80 4.03 -4.63
C GLU A 91 12.60 4.61 -3.88
N ASP A 92 11.38 4.39 -4.41
CA ASP A 92 10.14 4.87 -3.78
C ASP A 92 9.92 4.23 -2.41
N VAL A 93 10.07 2.90 -2.31
CA VAL A 93 9.92 2.17 -1.05
C VAL A 93 10.93 2.64 -0.01
N THR A 94 12.19 2.84 -0.41
CA THR A 94 13.25 3.36 0.46
C THR A 94 12.91 4.76 0.95
N LEU A 95 12.49 5.66 0.04
CA LEU A 95 12.08 7.02 0.38
C LEU A 95 10.90 7.01 1.38
N MET A 96 9.86 6.22 1.09
CA MET A 96 8.68 6.10 1.95
C MET A 96 9.08 5.60 3.35
N ARG A 97 9.89 4.53 3.44
CA ARG A 97 10.38 3.99 4.71
C ARG A 97 11.18 5.02 5.51
N GLN A 98 12.07 5.78 4.86
CA GLN A 98 12.83 6.85 5.52
C GLN A 98 11.92 7.91 6.15
N VAL A 99 10.84 8.28 5.46
CA VAL A 99 9.92 9.32 5.94
C VAL A 99 9.02 8.82 7.06
N VAL A 100 8.42 7.65 6.91
CA VAL A 100 7.44 7.16 7.90
C VAL A 100 8.10 6.55 9.13
N GLY A 101 9.34 6.10 9.02
CA GLY A 101 10.06 5.44 10.11
C GLY A 101 9.62 3.98 10.31
N ALA A 102 10.02 3.35 11.43
CA ALA A 102 9.77 1.94 11.68
C ALA A 102 8.33 1.63 12.15
N ALA A 103 7.66 2.60 12.77
CA ALA A 103 6.35 2.39 13.41
C ALA A 103 5.18 2.27 12.41
N MET A 104 5.29 2.87 11.23
CA MET A 104 4.25 2.84 10.20
C MET A 104 4.58 1.80 9.13
N GLY A 105 3.58 1.10 8.61
CA GLY A 105 3.75 0.14 7.54
C GLY A 105 4.04 0.78 6.17
N VAL A 106 4.81 0.09 5.33
CA VAL A 106 5.01 0.42 3.91
C VAL A 106 4.57 -0.77 3.07
N LYS A 107 3.60 -0.57 2.19
CA LYS A 107 3.14 -1.57 1.23
C LYS A 107 3.64 -1.24 -0.16
N ALA A 108 4.45 -2.14 -0.74
CA ALA A 108 4.86 -2.06 -2.14
C ALA A 108 3.85 -2.81 -3.02
N ALA A 109 3.30 -2.15 -4.02
CA ALA A 109 2.31 -2.72 -4.92
C ALA A 109 2.51 -2.27 -6.37
N GLY A 110 2.18 -3.16 -7.31
CA GLY A 110 2.35 -2.93 -8.74
C GLY A 110 3.74 -3.31 -9.26
N GLY A 111 3.77 -4.11 -10.32
CA GLY A 111 5.01 -4.50 -10.99
C GLY A 111 5.80 -5.63 -10.33
N ILE A 112 5.40 -6.14 -9.18
CA ILE A 112 6.10 -7.22 -8.47
C ILE A 112 5.62 -8.56 -9.04
N ARG A 113 6.45 -9.22 -9.85
CA ARG A 113 6.05 -10.43 -10.60
C ARG A 113 6.89 -11.67 -10.28
N ASP A 114 8.00 -11.49 -9.61
CA ASP A 114 8.96 -12.57 -9.30
C ASP A 114 9.53 -12.38 -7.90
N ARG A 115 10.19 -13.45 -7.42
CA ARG A 115 10.78 -13.51 -6.08
C ARG A 115 11.91 -12.50 -5.89
N ALA A 116 12.76 -12.31 -6.90
CA ALA A 116 13.89 -11.39 -6.80
C ALA A 116 13.43 -9.94 -6.63
N THR A 117 12.38 -9.55 -7.37
CA THR A 117 11.74 -8.23 -7.21
C THR A 117 11.09 -8.09 -5.83
N ALA A 118 10.39 -9.12 -5.35
CA ALA A 118 9.78 -9.12 -4.02
C ALA A 118 10.83 -8.93 -2.91
N GLU A 119 11.93 -9.66 -2.96
CA GLU A 119 13.05 -9.57 -2.00
C GLU A 119 13.69 -8.16 -2.02
N LYS A 120 13.85 -7.54 -3.19
CA LYS A 120 14.33 -6.15 -3.30
C LYS A 120 13.39 -5.15 -2.60
N MET A 121 12.07 -5.31 -2.76
CA MET A 121 11.11 -4.43 -2.08
C MET A 121 11.16 -4.60 -0.55
N ILE A 122 11.30 -5.84 -0.06
CA ILE A 122 11.45 -6.12 1.37
C ILE A 122 12.75 -5.50 1.90
N ALA A 123 13.86 -5.70 1.19
CA ALA A 123 15.16 -5.11 1.57
C ALA A 123 15.12 -3.58 1.57
N ALA A 124 14.32 -2.95 0.69
CA ALA A 124 14.08 -1.51 0.66
C ALA A 124 13.23 -1.00 1.82
N GLY A 125 12.59 -1.89 2.60
CA GLY A 125 11.81 -1.55 3.78
C GLY A 125 10.31 -1.78 3.67
N ALA A 126 9.82 -2.46 2.64
CA ALA A 126 8.42 -2.86 2.59
C ALA A 126 8.13 -3.97 3.62
N ASN A 127 7.07 -3.78 4.42
CA ASN A 127 6.56 -4.86 5.29
C ASN A 127 5.41 -5.62 4.65
N ARG A 128 4.90 -5.16 3.52
CA ARG A 128 3.78 -5.79 2.82
C ARG A 128 3.94 -5.65 1.31
N LEU A 129 3.58 -6.70 0.59
CA LEU A 129 3.61 -6.72 -0.86
C LEU A 129 2.20 -6.89 -1.42
N GLY A 130 1.88 -6.12 -2.46
CA GLY A 130 0.67 -6.29 -3.27
C GLY A 130 1.06 -6.84 -4.64
N THR A 131 0.67 -8.07 -4.94
CA THR A 131 1.03 -8.74 -6.20
C THR A 131 -0.05 -9.71 -6.64
N SER A 132 -0.24 -9.84 -7.95
CA SER A 132 -1.04 -10.90 -8.57
C SER A 132 -0.25 -12.20 -8.81
N ALA A 133 1.09 -12.14 -8.66
CA ALA A 133 2.00 -13.28 -8.89
C ALA A 133 2.40 -13.99 -7.57
N GLY A 134 1.60 -13.86 -6.50
CA GLY A 134 1.96 -14.34 -5.17
C GLY A 134 2.31 -15.83 -5.13
N VAL A 135 1.54 -16.69 -5.82
CA VAL A 135 1.85 -18.13 -5.91
C VAL A 135 3.24 -18.37 -6.52
N ALA A 136 3.53 -17.74 -7.65
CA ALA A 136 4.83 -17.88 -8.32
C ALA A 136 5.99 -17.40 -7.43
N ILE A 137 5.79 -16.31 -6.69
CA ILE A 137 6.80 -15.76 -5.77
C ILE A 137 7.12 -16.72 -4.63
N VAL A 138 6.11 -17.35 -4.01
CA VAL A 138 6.31 -18.23 -2.84
C VAL A 138 6.72 -19.65 -3.22
N THR A 139 6.24 -20.18 -4.34
CA THR A 139 6.55 -21.55 -4.78
C THR A 139 7.77 -21.64 -5.70
N GLY A 140 8.25 -20.51 -6.22
CA GLY A 140 9.30 -20.47 -7.23
C GLY A 140 8.86 -20.98 -8.61
N SER A 141 7.56 -21.24 -8.83
CA SER A 141 7.02 -21.71 -10.10
C SER A 141 6.79 -20.54 -11.06
N SER A 142 7.30 -20.65 -12.28
CA SER A 142 7.02 -19.69 -13.34
C SER A 142 5.61 -19.91 -13.90
N GLY A 143 4.73 -18.93 -13.79
CA GLY A 143 3.57 -18.83 -14.67
C GLY A 143 2.22 -19.37 -14.20
N ALA A 144 2.00 -19.69 -12.94
CA ALA A 144 0.65 -19.99 -12.46
C ALA A 144 -0.16 -18.70 -12.28
N ALA A 145 -1.30 -18.59 -12.95
CA ALA A 145 -2.25 -17.53 -12.73
C ALA A 145 -2.73 -17.57 -11.27
N CYS A 146 -2.78 -16.40 -10.61
CA CYS A 146 -3.29 -16.31 -9.25
C CYS A 146 -4.77 -16.66 -9.22
N VAL A 147 -5.13 -17.75 -8.54
CA VAL A 147 -6.52 -18.17 -8.35
C VAL A 147 -7.14 -17.64 -7.06
N ASN A 148 -6.46 -16.71 -6.39
CA ASN A 148 -6.92 -16.04 -5.17
C ASN A 148 -7.37 -17.02 -4.05
N CYS A 149 -6.66 -18.13 -3.90
CA CYS A 149 -7.02 -19.22 -2.98
C CYS A 149 -6.53 -19.02 -1.52
N GLY A 150 -5.84 -17.90 -1.21
CA GLY A 150 -5.27 -17.64 0.12
C GLY A 150 -3.96 -18.38 0.41
N PHE A 151 -3.52 -19.30 -0.46
CA PHE A 151 -2.34 -20.15 -0.23
C PHE A 151 -1.05 -19.32 -0.01
N CYS A 152 -0.91 -18.20 -0.73
CA CYS A 152 0.27 -17.32 -0.61
C CYS A 152 0.41 -16.71 0.79
N GLN A 153 -0.71 -16.44 1.46
CA GLN A 153 -0.71 -15.87 2.81
C GLN A 153 -0.23 -16.88 3.85
N GLN A 154 -0.57 -18.15 3.66
CA GLN A 154 -0.19 -19.24 4.57
C GLN A 154 1.22 -19.76 4.32
N SER A 155 1.71 -19.68 3.08
CA SER A 155 2.96 -20.29 2.64
C SER A 155 4.10 -19.30 2.43
N CYS A 156 3.90 -18.01 2.75
CA CYS A 156 4.93 -16.99 2.58
C CYS A 156 6.06 -17.19 3.62
N PRO A 157 7.29 -17.49 3.21
CA PRO A 157 8.39 -17.74 4.13
C PRO A 157 8.82 -16.49 4.93
N VAL A 158 8.37 -15.30 4.50
CA VAL A 158 8.61 -14.02 5.19
C VAL A 158 7.36 -13.47 5.87
N GLY A 159 6.24 -14.19 5.87
CA GLY A 159 5.00 -13.83 6.59
C GLY A 159 4.27 -12.58 6.07
N ASN A 160 4.70 -11.97 4.96
CA ASN A 160 4.31 -10.62 4.56
C ASN A 160 3.53 -10.54 3.23
N VAL A 161 3.08 -11.67 2.66
CA VAL A 161 2.25 -11.66 1.45
C VAL A 161 0.78 -11.70 1.83
N GLN A 162 0.06 -10.62 1.57
CA GLN A 162 -1.40 -10.59 1.65
C GLN A 162 -1.99 -10.62 0.25
N VAL A 163 -2.89 -11.58 0.01
CA VAL A 163 -3.71 -11.61 -1.19
C VAL A 163 -4.91 -10.70 -0.93
N VAL A 164 -4.91 -9.53 -1.57
CA VAL A 164 -6.07 -8.64 -1.55
C VAL A 164 -7.04 -9.14 -2.61
N LYS A 165 -8.24 -9.53 -2.19
CA LYS A 165 -9.35 -9.76 -3.13
C LYS A 165 -9.69 -8.42 -3.76
N SER A 166 -9.44 -8.26 -5.06
CA SER A 166 -10.02 -7.19 -5.85
C SER A 166 -11.41 -7.68 -6.30
N TYR A 167 -12.44 -6.99 -5.89
CA TYR A 167 -13.79 -7.14 -6.43
C TYR A 167 -13.89 -6.34 -7.71
#